data_af958e515716e8bddf33a004b84fdeb4
#
_entry.id   af958e515716e8bddf33a004b84fdeb4
#
_cell.length_a   1.000
_cell.length_b   1.000
_cell.length_c   1.000
_cell.angle_alpha   90.00
_cell.angle_beta   90.00
_cell.angle_gamma   90.00
#
_symmetry.space_group_name_H-M   'P 1'
#
loop_
_entity.id
_entity.type
_entity.pdbx_description
1 polymer ?
#
loop_
_entity_poly.entity_id
_entity_poly.type
_entity_poly.pdbx_seq_one_letter_code
_entity_poly.pdbx_strand_id
1 'polypeptide(L)'
;MKTTIKDIARACGVSVGLVSRILNGDETLRCTPQTREKILREIERTSYTPNYNARMLANNSVKEESDIRIGYITYKGAVMKPNPFFDRIIEGITAILINSRCQVYQYYIDEVHELYRQKKPLCEKKLDGLVLFGSIDDDGLIQWLRRQSLYISSIYGDIIENADFVGSDLSSTINLMLDYIARLGYKEIGIVSGDRHREPALFTYAESIGLHIVKQFSFNAENEMRRSYEMMKWRLEQGLKPPQVMCCMNDEMALGVMNAALDAGLRVPEDVSVTGHDDILKSSYSRVPLTTVRIYKEEIGRLVTDLLLERINYKRKFPVKLLVPCELVVRKSIQKNGKVTRRNDE
;
A
#
# COMPACT_ATOMS: atom_id res chain seq x y z
N MET A 1 -17.15 -21.37 -26.63
CA MET A 1 -15.66 -21.47 -26.68
C MET A 1 -15.09 -20.06 -26.74
N LYS A 2 -14.01 -19.79 -26.03
CA LYS A 2 -13.39 -18.46 -26.00
C LYS A 2 -12.53 -18.32 -27.28
N THR A 3 -12.81 -17.34 -28.12
CA THR A 3 -12.07 -17.07 -29.36
C THR A 3 -10.59 -16.84 -29.09
N THR A 4 -9.70 -17.42 -29.89
CA THR A 4 -8.25 -17.27 -29.76
C THR A 4 -7.68 -16.46 -30.93
N ILE A 5 -6.45 -15.93 -30.79
CA ILE A 5 -5.76 -15.22 -31.87
C ILE A 5 -5.58 -16.09 -33.12
N LYS A 6 -5.45 -17.42 -32.92
CA LYS A 6 -5.35 -18.38 -34.02
C LYS A 6 -6.65 -18.47 -34.80
N ASP A 7 -7.80 -18.35 -34.13
CA ASP A 7 -9.11 -18.39 -34.79
C ASP A 7 -9.34 -17.13 -35.60
N ILE A 8 -8.95 -15.96 -35.14
CA ILE A 8 -8.98 -14.70 -35.89
C ILE A 8 -8.06 -14.76 -37.11
N ALA A 9 -6.84 -15.25 -36.96
CA ALA A 9 -5.89 -15.40 -38.03
C ALA A 9 -6.45 -16.32 -39.13
N ARG A 10 -7.08 -17.44 -38.73
CA ARG A 10 -7.74 -18.39 -39.65
C ARG A 10 -8.93 -17.76 -40.37
N ALA A 11 -9.80 -17.04 -39.62
CA ALA A 11 -10.98 -16.39 -40.23
C ALA A 11 -10.60 -15.28 -41.19
N CYS A 12 -9.49 -14.60 -40.99
CA CYS A 12 -9.00 -13.55 -41.87
C CYS A 12 -8.10 -14.07 -43.00
N GLY A 13 -7.64 -15.32 -42.95
CA GLY A 13 -6.71 -15.89 -43.92
C GLY A 13 -5.29 -15.29 -43.82
N VAL A 14 -4.84 -14.97 -42.64
CA VAL A 14 -3.55 -14.30 -42.38
C VAL A 14 -2.72 -15.06 -41.31
N SER A 15 -1.46 -14.69 -41.18
CA SER A 15 -0.63 -15.27 -40.14
C SER A 15 -0.99 -14.72 -38.71
N VAL A 16 -0.80 -15.53 -37.68
CA VAL A 16 -0.98 -15.12 -36.27
C VAL A 16 -0.08 -13.92 -35.92
N GLY A 17 1.13 -13.88 -36.50
CA GLY A 17 2.07 -12.77 -36.31
C GLY A 17 1.52 -11.45 -36.85
N LEU A 18 0.81 -11.45 -38.01
CA LEU A 18 0.19 -10.25 -38.55
C LEU A 18 -0.93 -9.73 -37.63
N VAL A 19 -1.80 -10.61 -37.16
CA VAL A 19 -2.86 -10.25 -36.20
C VAL A 19 -2.26 -9.68 -34.92
N SER A 20 -1.21 -10.31 -34.40
CA SER A 20 -0.51 -9.84 -33.18
C SER A 20 0.10 -8.45 -33.37
N ARG A 21 0.76 -8.16 -34.46
CA ARG A 21 1.37 -6.85 -34.73
C ARG A 21 0.34 -5.75 -34.89
N ILE A 22 -0.82 -6.05 -35.53
CA ILE A 22 -1.95 -5.10 -35.65
C ILE A 22 -2.55 -4.80 -34.26
N LEU A 23 -2.76 -5.81 -33.42
CA LEU A 23 -3.23 -5.65 -32.04
C LEU A 23 -2.28 -4.84 -31.17
N ASN A 24 -0.98 -4.87 -31.47
CA ASN A 24 0.06 -4.12 -30.77
C ASN A 24 0.26 -2.70 -31.28
N GLY A 25 -0.48 -2.27 -32.31
CA GLY A 25 -0.35 -0.93 -32.90
C GLY A 25 0.99 -0.71 -33.60
N ASP A 26 1.61 -1.75 -34.15
CA ASP A 26 2.91 -1.65 -34.82
C ASP A 26 2.81 -0.79 -36.10
N GLU A 27 3.32 0.43 -36.02
CA GLU A 27 3.34 1.42 -37.08
C GLU A 27 4.30 1.05 -38.22
N THR A 28 5.28 0.19 -37.94
CA THR A 28 6.25 -0.28 -38.97
C THR A 28 5.70 -1.39 -39.87
N LEU A 29 4.51 -1.90 -39.51
CA LEU A 29 3.87 -3.02 -40.20
C LEU A 29 3.37 -2.60 -41.56
N ARG A 30 3.92 -3.18 -42.63
CA ARG A 30 3.42 -3.04 -43.98
C ARG A 30 2.32 -4.07 -44.25
N CYS A 31 1.07 -3.64 -44.26
CA CYS A 31 -0.08 -4.43 -44.69
C CYS A 31 -1.06 -3.52 -45.44
N THR A 32 -1.91 -4.12 -46.31
CA THR A 32 -2.91 -3.32 -47.00
C THR A 32 -3.99 -2.81 -46.05
N PRO A 33 -4.56 -1.61 -46.28
CA PRO A 33 -5.66 -1.08 -45.50
C PRO A 33 -6.83 -2.06 -45.35
N GLN A 34 -7.17 -2.76 -46.46
CA GLN A 34 -8.25 -3.76 -46.47
C GLN A 34 -7.97 -4.93 -45.52
N THR A 35 -6.72 -5.41 -45.48
CA THR A 35 -6.33 -6.51 -44.59
C THR A 35 -6.39 -6.07 -43.14
N ARG A 36 -5.94 -4.86 -42.85
CA ARG A 36 -6.00 -4.29 -41.49
C ARG A 36 -7.45 -4.16 -41.02
N GLU A 37 -8.32 -3.60 -41.85
CA GLU A 37 -9.73 -3.41 -41.54
C GLU A 37 -10.45 -4.75 -41.35
N LYS A 38 -10.18 -5.75 -42.19
CA LYS A 38 -10.73 -7.10 -42.06
C LYS A 38 -10.41 -7.71 -40.69
N ILE A 39 -9.17 -7.57 -40.23
CA ILE A 39 -8.72 -8.11 -38.94
C ILE A 39 -9.39 -7.36 -37.79
N LEU A 40 -9.47 -6.03 -37.86
CA LEU A 40 -10.11 -5.23 -36.79
C LEU A 40 -11.60 -5.54 -36.66
N ARG A 41 -12.33 -5.68 -37.79
CA ARG A 41 -13.74 -6.08 -37.79
C ARG A 41 -13.95 -7.48 -37.20
N GLU A 42 -13.05 -8.43 -37.46
CA GLU A 42 -13.16 -9.79 -36.92
C GLU A 42 -12.86 -9.82 -35.38
N ILE A 43 -11.93 -9.01 -34.92
CA ILE A 43 -11.64 -8.81 -33.49
C ILE A 43 -12.88 -8.24 -32.78
N GLU A 44 -13.50 -7.21 -33.36
CA GLU A 44 -14.70 -6.57 -32.83
C GLU A 44 -15.90 -7.55 -32.84
N ARG A 45 -16.16 -8.25 -33.96
CA ARG A 45 -17.22 -9.23 -34.09
C ARG A 45 -17.14 -10.35 -33.05
N THR A 46 -15.93 -10.78 -32.71
CA THR A 46 -15.69 -11.89 -31.80
C THR A 46 -15.49 -11.43 -30.36
N SER A 47 -15.51 -10.11 -30.10
CA SER A 47 -15.16 -9.50 -28.81
C SER A 47 -13.86 -10.07 -28.23
N TYR A 48 -12.90 -10.34 -29.11
CA TYR A 48 -11.64 -10.94 -28.72
C TYR A 48 -10.80 -9.97 -27.94
N THR A 49 -10.50 -10.34 -26.70
CA THR A 49 -9.50 -9.67 -25.85
C THR A 49 -8.23 -10.51 -25.77
N PRO A 50 -7.07 -9.95 -26.07
CA PRO A 50 -5.81 -10.67 -25.95
C PRO A 50 -5.65 -11.27 -24.54
N ASN A 51 -5.36 -12.56 -24.44
CA ASN A 51 -5.05 -13.18 -23.18
C ASN A 51 -3.66 -12.71 -22.73
N TYR A 52 -3.61 -11.91 -21.66
CA TYR A 52 -2.40 -11.37 -21.10
C TYR A 52 -1.36 -12.47 -20.77
N ASN A 53 -1.82 -13.57 -20.15
CA ASN A 53 -0.94 -14.70 -19.80
C ASN A 53 -0.39 -15.44 -21.02
N ALA A 54 -1.20 -15.59 -22.08
CA ALA A 54 -0.73 -16.20 -23.34
C ALA A 54 0.28 -15.31 -24.08
N ARG A 55 0.15 -13.99 -23.93
CA ARG A 55 1.09 -13.00 -24.46
C ARG A 55 2.44 -13.05 -23.73
N MET A 56 2.41 -13.18 -22.42
CA MET A 56 3.61 -13.37 -21.58
C MET A 56 4.34 -14.66 -21.95
N LEU A 57 3.61 -15.76 -22.15
CA LEU A 57 4.18 -17.05 -22.57
C LEU A 57 4.78 -17.02 -23.98
N ALA A 58 4.15 -16.31 -24.93
CA ALA A 58 4.66 -16.19 -26.30
C ALA A 58 5.90 -15.28 -26.41
N ASN A 59 6.01 -14.25 -25.58
CA ASN A 59 7.20 -13.39 -25.51
C ASN A 59 8.38 -14.06 -24.76
N ASN A 60 8.11 -15.05 -23.93
CA ASN A 60 9.15 -15.81 -23.20
C ASN A 60 9.81 -16.92 -24.05
N SER A 61 9.40 -17.15 -25.28
CA SER A 61 9.92 -18.25 -26.11
C SER A 61 11.23 -17.95 -26.85
N VAL A 62 11.78 -16.73 -26.78
CA VAL A 62 13.09 -16.42 -27.39
C VAL A 62 13.78 -15.28 -26.64
N LYS A 63 14.34 -15.61 -25.48
CA LYS A 63 15.56 -14.99 -24.93
C LYS A 63 16.12 -15.91 -23.86
N GLU A 64 17.17 -16.60 -24.20
CA GLU A 64 18.16 -17.05 -23.22
C GLU A 64 18.63 -15.83 -22.42
N GLU A 65 18.61 -15.95 -21.07
CA GLU A 65 19.24 -15.06 -20.11
C GLU A 65 18.95 -13.54 -20.25
N SER A 66 17.74 -13.12 -20.05
CA SER A 66 17.56 -11.78 -19.49
C SER A 66 17.06 -11.93 -18.04
N ASP A 67 17.97 -12.18 -17.12
CA ASP A 67 17.71 -12.05 -15.70
C ASP A 67 17.35 -10.61 -15.41
N ILE A 68 16.04 -10.31 -15.34
CA ILE A 68 15.56 -9.00 -14.89
C ILE A 68 16.02 -8.84 -13.44
N ARG A 69 16.77 -7.77 -13.17
CA ARG A 69 17.30 -7.46 -11.84
C ARG A 69 16.40 -6.46 -11.15
N ILE A 70 15.74 -6.89 -10.08
CA ILE A 70 14.86 -6.06 -9.29
C ILE A 70 15.43 -5.91 -7.88
N GLY A 71 15.60 -4.66 -7.47
CA GLY A 71 15.91 -4.32 -6.10
C GLY A 71 14.65 -3.87 -5.35
N TYR A 72 14.61 -4.09 -4.03
CA TYR A 72 13.68 -3.38 -3.16
C TYR A 72 14.39 -2.87 -1.91
N ILE A 73 14.09 -1.63 -1.53
CA ILE A 73 14.68 -0.96 -0.38
C ILE A 73 13.63 -0.90 0.73
N THR A 74 13.98 -1.45 1.88
CA THR A 74 13.13 -1.44 3.07
C THR A 74 13.86 -0.81 4.26
N TYR A 75 13.12 -0.54 5.33
CA TYR A 75 13.70 -0.06 6.58
C TYR A 75 14.31 -1.21 7.37
N LYS A 76 15.49 -1.00 7.97
CA LYS A 76 16.21 -1.99 8.78
C LYS A 76 15.39 -2.49 9.98
N GLY A 77 14.45 -1.69 10.44
CA GLY A 77 13.48 -2.06 11.47
C GLY A 77 12.61 -3.27 11.10
N ALA A 78 12.40 -3.53 9.82
CA ALA A 78 11.61 -4.69 9.36
C ALA A 78 12.28 -6.05 9.67
N VAL A 79 13.60 -6.09 9.86
CA VAL A 79 14.33 -7.33 10.16
C VAL A 79 14.68 -7.47 11.65
N MET A 80 15.00 -6.37 12.33
CA MET A 80 15.34 -6.41 13.76
C MET A 80 14.12 -6.29 14.68
N LYS A 81 13.03 -5.69 14.19
CA LYS A 81 11.71 -5.66 14.83
C LYS A 81 10.71 -5.99 13.74
N PRO A 82 10.15 -7.21 13.68
CA PRO A 82 9.15 -7.59 12.70
C PRO A 82 8.06 -6.52 12.64
N ASN A 83 7.84 -5.96 11.46
CA ASN A 83 6.75 -5.02 11.22
C ASN A 83 5.67 -5.73 10.39
N PRO A 84 4.58 -6.16 11.03
CA PRO A 84 3.54 -6.95 10.37
C PRO A 84 2.92 -6.27 9.14
N PHE A 85 3.02 -4.95 9.06
CA PHE A 85 2.55 -4.18 7.93
C PHE A 85 3.46 -4.36 6.69
N PHE A 86 4.77 -4.16 6.85
CA PHE A 86 5.72 -4.29 5.76
C PHE A 86 5.96 -5.73 5.35
N ASP A 87 5.94 -6.66 6.30
CA ASP A 87 6.14 -8.09 6.02
C ASP A 87 5.10 -8.61 5.03
N ARG A 88 3.83 -8.21 5.16
CA ARG A 88 2.75 -8.58 4.24
C ARG A 88 2.91 -7.97 2.84
N ILE A 89 3.44 -6.76 2.74
CA ILE A 89 3.74 -6.15 1.43
C ILE A 89 4.86 -6.94 0.75
N ILE A 90 5.92 -7.29 1.51
CA ILE A 90 7.05 -8.10 0.99
C ILE A 90 6.56 -9.49 0.55
N GLU A 91 5.64 -10.12 1.28
CA GLU A 91 5.00 -11.37 0.84
C GLU A 91 4.34 -11.20 -0.53
N GLY A 92 3.57 -10.13 -0.75
CA GLY A 92 2.96 -9.82 -2.03
C GLY A 92 3.98 -9.62 -3.16
N ILE A 93 5.07 -8.89 -2.91
CA ILE A 93 6.18 -8.71 -3.86
C ILE A 93 6.81 -10.06 -4.19
N THR A 94 7.14 -10.84 -3.17
CA THR A 94 7.83 -12.12 -3.29
C THR A 94 6.99 -13.14 -4.05
N ALA A 95 5.67 -13.17 -3.83
CA ALA A 95 4.73 -14.06 -4.52
C ALA A 95 4.76 -13.88 -6.05
N ILE A 96 4.98 -12.66 -6.54
CA ILE A 96 5.15 -12.40 -7.97
C ILE A 96 6.56 -12.75 -8.44
N LEU A 97 7.58 -12.35 -7.68
CA LEU A 97 8.97 -12.50 -8.10
C LEU A 97 9.45 -13.96 -8.12
N ILE A 98 8.97 -14.82 -7.22
CA ILE A 98 9.27 -16.26 -7.22
C ILE A 98 8.85 -16.93 -8.53
N ASN A 99 7.73 -16.50 -9.11
CA ASN A 99 7.21 -17.04 -10.36
C ASN A 99 7.78 -16.33 -11.60
N SER A 100 8.60 -15.30 -11.40
CA SER A 100 9.24 -14.52 -12.44
C SER A 100 10.71 -14.91 -12.51
N ARG A 101 11.29 -14.97 -13.71
CA ARG A 101 12.74 -15.20 -13.88
C ARG A 101 13.51 -13.92 -13.55
N CYS A 102 13.45 -13.48 -12.28
CA CYS A 102 14.11 -12.27 -11.81
C CYS A 102 15.22 -12.60 -10.80
N GLN A 103 16.31 -11.86 -10.89
CA GLN A 103 17.29 -11.78 -9.79
C GLN A 103 16.79 -10.68 -8.83
N VAL A 104 16.66 -11.04 -7.55
CA VAL A 104 16.06 -10.16 -6.54
C VAL A 104 17.12 -9.73 -5.53
N TYR A 105 17.20 -8.42 -5.29
CA TYR A 105 18.13 -7.80 -4.36
C TYR A 105 17.36 -7.05 -3.29
N GLN A 106 17.58 -7.41 -2.03
CA GLN A 106 17.06 -6.70 -0.89
C GLN A 106 18.10 -5.74 -0.32
N TYR A 107 17.71 -4.51 -0.07
CA TYR A 107 18.56 -3.49 0.57
C TYR A 107 17.84 -2.90 1.77
N TYR A 108 18.63 -2.50 2.77
CA TYR A 108 18.14 -1.70 3.87
C TYR A 108 18.49 -0.23 3.66
N ILE A 109 17.61 0.69 4.06
CA ILE A 109 17.81 2.11 3.81
C ILE A 109 19.12 2.63 4.40
N ASP A 110 19.53 2.14 5.59
CA ASP A 110 20.82 2.53 6.22
C ASP A 110 22.01 2.10 5.37
N GLU A 111 21.96 0.89 4.80
CA GLU A 111 22.98 0.38 3.89
C GLU A 111 23.03 1.21 2.60
N VAL A 112 21.88 1.57 2.08
CA VAL A 112 21.75 2.42 0.89
C VAL A 112 22.36 3.79 1.13
N HIS A 113 22.11 4.41 2.29
CA HIS A 113 22.75 5.66 2.67
C HIS A 113 24.28 5.55 2.77
N GLU A 114 24.79 4.41 3.26
CA GLU A 114 26.22 4.18 3.35
C GLU A 114 26.85 4.02 1.96
N LEU A 115 26.23 3.23 1.07
CA LEU A 115 26.65 3.09 -0.31
C LEU A 115 26.64 4.44 -1.06
N TYR A 116 25.58 5.23 -0.85
CA TYR A 116 25.48 6.58 -1.42
C TYR A 116 26.63 7.49 -0.95
N ARG A 117 26.91 7.56 0.36
CA ARG A 117 28.03 8.33 0.92
C ARG A 117 29.39 7.88 0.37
N GLN A 118 29.57 6.57 0.22
CA GLN A 118 30.80 5.99 -0.34
C GLN A 118 30.89 6.07 -1.87
N LYS A 119 29.85 6.58 -2.54
CA LYS A 119 29.73 6.63 -4.01
C LYS A 119 29.86 5.26 -4.67
N LYS A 120 29.50 4.18 -3.96
CA LYS A 120 29.49 2.81 -4.46
C LYS A 120 28.11 2.49 -5.08
N PRO A 121 28.06 1.66 -6.15
CA PRO A 121 26.79 1.26 -6.72
C PRO A 121 26.01 0.30 -5.80
N LEU A 122 24.68 0.23 -5.96
CA LEU A 122 23.83 -0.78 -5.30
C LEU A 122 24.20 -2.20 -5.75
N CYS A 123 24.54 -2.36 -7.03
CA CYS A 123 24.84 -3.64 -7.64
C CYS A 123 25.92 -3.45 -8.71
N GLU A 124 26.69 -4.49 -9.03
CA GLU A 124 27.71 -4.44 -10.09
C GLU A 124 27.12 -4.02 -11.45
N LYS A 125 25.91 -4.49 -11.75
CA LYS A 125 25.16 -4.12 -12.95
C LYS A 125 23.95 -3.30 -12.53
N LYS A 126 23.57 -2.31 -13.35
CA LYS A 126 22.39 -1.50 -13.14
C LYS A 126 21.14 -2.38 -12.99
N LEU A 127 20.29 -2.05 -12.02
CA LEU A 127 19.00 -2.70 -11.84
C LEU A 127 18.04 -2.34 -12.97
N ASP A 128 17.18 -3.26 -13.36
CA ASP A 128 16.11 -2.99 -14.33
C ASP A 128 14.92 -2.31 -13.63
N GLY A 129 14.68 -2.65 -12.36
CA GLY A 129 13.64 -2.05 -11.53
C GLY A 129 14.03 -1.94 -10.07
N LEU A 130 13.45 -0.96 -9.38
CA LEU A 130 13.65 -0.71 -7.95
C LEU A 130 12.32 -0.35 -7.29
N VAL A 131 11.97 -1.06 -6.22
CA VAL A 131 10.82 -0.75 -5.37
C VAL A 131 11.30 -0.03 -4.11
N LEU A 132 10.73 1.14 -3.83
CA LEU A 132 11.02 1.95 -2.64
C LEU A 132 9.84 1.92 -1.68
N PHE A 133 10.13 1.72 -0.40
CA PHE A 133 9.15 1.77 0.68
C PHE A 133 9.25 3.10 1.43
N GLY A 134 8.12 3.81 1.51
CA GLY A 134 8.01 5.05 2.27
C GLY A 134 8.65 6.27 1.59
N SER A 135 8.77 7.36 2.35
CA SER A 135 9.37 8.62 1.89
C SER A 135 10.88 8.59 1.98
N ILE A 136 11.54 9.26 1.05
CA ILE A 136 12.96 9.56 1.08
C ILE A 136 13.09 11.07 0.99
N ASP A 137 13.50 11.70 2.09
CA ASP A 137 13.59 13.18 2.21
C ASP A 137 14.90 13.76 1.63
N ASP A 138 15.73 12.94 0.96
CA ASP A 138 17.00 13.33 0.35
C ASP A 138 16.90 13.28 -1.18
N ASP A 139 16.74 14.43 -1.82
CA ASP A 139 16.70 14.56 -3.27
C ASP A 139 17.98 14.04 -3.94
N GLY A 140 19.13 14.22 -3.31
CA GLY A 140 20.41 13.72 -3.79
C GLY A 140 20.42 12.18 -3.84
N LEU A 141 19.88 11.54 -2.81
CA LEU A 141 19.74 10.10 -2.76
C LEU A 141 18.75 9.61 -3.83
N ILE A 142 17.61 10.27 -4.01
CA ILE A 142 16.65 9.92 -5.07
C ILE A 142 17.32 10.00 -6.45
N GLN A 143 18.05 11.07 -6.73
CA GLN A 143 18.77 11.22 -8.00
C GLN A 143 19.87 10.16 -8.18
N TRP A 144 20.53 9.76 -7.10
CA TRP A 144 21.52 8.68 -7.15
C TRP A 144 20.83 7.33 -7.41
N LEU A 145 19.68 7.01 -6.76
CA LEU A 145 18.89 5.80 -6.99
C LEU A 145 18.40 5.69 -8.44
N ARG A 146 18.00 6.80 -9.07
CA ARG A 146 17.64 6.85 -10.50
C ARG A 146 18.78 6.44 -11.43
N ARG A 147 20.03 6.65 -11.01
CA ARG A 147 21.19 6.16 -11.76
C ARG A 147 21.46 4.68 -11.55
N GLN A 148 20.99 4.10 -10.44
CA GLN A 148 21.17 2.68 -10.10
C GLN A 148 20.12 1.77 -10.75
N SER A 149 18.97 2.31 -11.14
CA SER A 149 17.86 1.54 -11.74
C SER A 149 17.33 2.21 -13.00
N LEU A 150 16.74 1.41 -13.91
CA LEU A 150 16.06 1.94 -15.10
C LEU A 150 14.69 2.50 -14.73
N TYR A 151 13.94 1.78 -13.90
CA TYR A 151 12.61 2.17 -13.46
C TYR A 151 12.52 2.12 -11.93
N ILE A 152 11.74 3.03 -11.37
CA ILE A 152 11.44 3.07 -9.93
C ILE A 152 9.93 3.00 -9.76
N SER A 153 9.51 2.21 -8.77
CA SER A 153 8.16 2.21 -8.23
C SER A 153 8.22 2.47 -6.73
N SER A 154 7.26 3.21 -6.17
CA SER A 154 7.19 3.51 -4.74
C SER A 154 5.91 2.98 -4.12
N ILE A 155 6.02 2.59 -2.84
CA ILE A 155 4.91 2.15 -1.98
C ILE A 155 4.88 3.08 -0.78
N TYR A 156 3.79 3.78 -0.57
CA TYR A 156 3.64 4.77 0.49
C TYR A 156 4.71 5.90 0.44
N GLY A 157 4.50 6.94 1.23
CA GLY A 157 5.38 8.10 1.23
C GLY A 157 5.08 9.08 0.11
N ASP A 158 6.07 9.91 -0.21
CA ASP A 158 5.92 10.94 -1.23
C ASP A 158 5.94 10.36 -2.63
N ILE A 159 5.21 11.02 -3.54
CA ILE A 159 5.21 10.65 -4.95
C ILE A 159 6.52 11.09 -5.56
N ILE A 160 7.37 10.13 -5.89
CA ILE A 160 8.62 10.38 -6.59
C ILE A 160 8.31 10.69 -8.05
N GLU A 161 8.80 11.84 -8.55
CA GLU A 161 8.65 12.21 -9.95
C GLU A 161 9.12 11.09 -10.89
N ASN A 162 8.35 10.79 -11.93
CA ASN A 162 8.62 9.73 -12.91
C ASN A 162 8.74 8.30 -12.33
N ALA A 163 8.34 8.06 -11.09
CA ALA A 163 8.18 6.73 -10.51
C ALA A 163 6.71 6.29 -10.53
N ASP A 164 6.47 5.00 -10.70
CA ASP A 164 5.15 4.45 -10.45
C ASP A 164 4.87 4.47 -8.95
N PHE A 165 3.61 4.62 -8.58
CA PHE A 165 3.17 4.64 -7.20
C PHE A 165 2.02 3.66 -6.99
N VAL A 166 2.13 2.81 -5.97
CA VAL A 166 1.02 1.97 -5.51
C VAL A 166 0.86 2.12 -4.01
N GLY A 167 -0.34 2.41 -3.56
CA GLY A 167 -0.63 2.57 -2.13
C GLY A 167 -2.10 2.82 -1.89
N SER A 168 -2.48 3.02 -0.63
CA SER A 168 -3.82 3.49 -0.28
C SER A 168 -3.85 5.02 -0.26
N ASP A 169 -5.01 5.60 -0.52
CA ASP A 169 -5.23 7.01 -0.23
C ASP A 169 -5.31 7.21 1.29
N LEU A 170 -4.20 7.64 1.85
CA LEU A 170 -4.03 7.78 3.31
C LEU A 170 -5.00 8.76 3.93
N SER A 171 -5.35 9.84 3.21
CA SER A 171 -6.35 10.79 3.71
C SER A 171 -7.72 10.13 3.80
N SER A 172 -8.15 9.44 2.74
CA SER A 172 -9.43 8.72 2.74
C SER A 172 -9.48 7.61 3.80
N THR A 173 -8.36 6.92 4.08
CA THR A 173 -8.31 5.85 5.09
C THR A 173 -8.49 6.38 6.50
N ILE A 174 -7.85 7.51 6.82
CA ILE A 174 -7.96 8.18 8.11
C ILE A 174 -9.36 8.74 8.29
N ASN A 175 -9.87 9.42 7.27
CA ASN A 175 -11.21 10.02 7.29
C ASN A 175 -12.28 8.96 7.53
N LEU A 176 -12.15 7.77 6.92
CA LEU A 176 -13.08 6.66 7.11
C LEU A 176 -13.26 6.28 8.60
N MET A 177 -12.18 6.24 9.38
CA MET A 177 -12.24 5.94 10.82
C MET A 177 -12.82 7.11 11.61
N LEU A 178 -12.41 8.35 11.32
CA LEU A 178 -12.92 9.53 12.02
C LEU A 178 -14.43 9.75 11.76
N ASP A 179 -14.89 9.54 10.52
CA ASP A 179 -16.29 9.56 10.14
C ASP A 179 -17.10 8.49 10.88
N TYR A 180 -16.51 7.30 11.03
CA TYR A 180 -17.13 6.22 11.78
C TYR A 180 -17.30 6.61 13.26
N ILE A 181 -16.26 7.14 13.90
CA ILE A 181 -16.28 7.60 15.29
C ILE A 181 -17.37 8.71 15.45
N ALA A 182 -17.40 9.70 14.55
CA ALA A 182 -18.40 10.75 14.59
C ALA A 182 -19.84 10.23 14.43
N ARG A 183 -20.05 9.28 13.52
CA ARG A 183 -21.37 8.62 13.32
C ARG A 183 -21.84 7.80 14.53
N LEU A 184 -20.94 7.28 15.33
CA LEU A 184 -21.26 6.62 16.59
C LEU A 184 -21.65 7.61 17.69
N GLY A 185 -21.60 8.92 17.44
CA GLY A 185 -22.03 9.98 18.36
C GLY A 185 -20.95 10.46 19.31
N TYR A 186 -19.71 10.10 19.10
CA TYR A 186 -18.59 10.63 19.89
C TYR A 186 -18.28 12.09 19.50
N LYS A 187 -17.77 12.85 20.48
CA LYS A 187 -17.41 14.25 20.30
C LYS A 187 -15.97 14.55 20.70
N GLU A 188 -15.39 13.73 21.57
CA GLU A 188 -14.05 13.92 22.09
C GLU A 188 -13.19 12.69 21.80
N ILE A 189 -12.02 12.93 21.23
CA ILE A 189 -11.07 11.88 20.89
C ILE A 189 -9.65 12.22 21.37
N GLY A 190 -8.89 11.20 21.73
CA GLY A 190 -7.43 11.28 21.79
C GLY A 190 -6.84 10.71 20.52
N ILE A 191 -5.76 11.27 20.01
CA ILE A 191 -5.11 10.83 18.79
C ILE A 191 -3.70 10.34 19.12
N VAL A 192 -3.40 9.09 18.73
CA VAL A 192 -2.05 8.54 18.84
C VAL A 192 -1.46 8.38 17.45
N SER A 193 -0.47 9.20 17.16
CA SER A 193 0.21 9.24 15.86
C SER A 193 1.59 8.60 15.91
N GLY A 194 2.13 8.30 14.74
CA GLY A 194 3.51 7.84 14.57
C GLY A 194 4.32 8.72 13.62
N ASP A 195 3.63 9.64 12.94
CA ASP A 195 4.22 10.53 11.93
C ASP A 195 3.74 11.97 12.14
N ARG A 196 4.65 12.84 12.53
CA ARG A 196 4.36 14.26 12.80
C ARG A 196 3.93 15.04 11.56
N HIS A 197 4.33 14.64 10.38
CA HIS A 197 3.99 15.34 9.15
C HIS A 197 2.51 15.19 8.77
N ARG A 198 1.86 14.11 9.22
CA ARG A 198 0.44 13.82 8.95
C ARG A 198 -0.51 14.36 10.01
N GLU A 199 -0.01 14.67 11.21
CA GLU A 199 -0.83 15.16 12.32
C GLU A 199 -1.66 16.40 11.98
N PRO A 200 -1.13 17.46 11.30
CA PRO A 200 -1.91 18.66 11.03
C PRO A 200 -3.15 18.41 10.16
N ALA A 201 -3.01 17.61 9.11
CA ALA A 201 -4.13 17.26 8.22
C ALA A 201 -5.20 16.44 8.96
N LEU A 202 -4.76 15.47 9.78
CA LEU A 202 -5.62 14.65 10.61
C LEU A 202 -6.42 15.50 11.62
N PHE A 203 -5.76 16.42 12.31
CA PHE A 203 -6.39 17.29 13.29
C PHE A 203 -7.40 18.23 12.63
N THR A 204 -7.02 18.85 11.52
CA THR A 204 -7.89 19.72 10.74
C THR A 204 -9.17 18.98 10.29
N TYR A 205 -9.02 17.75 9.80
CA TYR A 205 -10.17 16.95 9.38
C TYR A 205 -11.06 16.58 10.56
N ALA A 206 -10.51 16.09 11.67
CA ALA A 206 -11.26 15.72 12.86
C ALA A 206 -12.11 16.91 13.37
N GLU A 207 -11.51 18.09 13.47
CA GLU A 207 -12.20 19.32 13.89
C GLU A 207 -13.30 19.73 12.90
N SER A 208 -13.05 19.59 11.59
CA SER A 208 -14.03 19.95 10.55
C SER A 208 -15.31 19.12 10.60
N ILE A 209 -15.24 17.88 11.10
CA ILE A 209 -16.40 16.99 11.29
C ILE A 209 -16.97 17.01 12.72
N GLY A 210 -16.51 17.96 13.54
CA GLY A 210 -17.02 18.20 14.89
C GLY A 210 -16.49 17.26 15.96
N LEU A 211 -15.30 16.66 15.77
CA LEU A 211 -14.57 15.93 16.79
C LEU A 211 -13.59 16.86 17.48
N HIS A 212 -13.70 16.96 18.80
CA HIS A 212 -12.77 17.74 19.64
C HIS A 212 -11.58 16.90 20.06
N ILE A 213 -10.35 17.40 19.83
CA ILE A 213 -9.11 16.69 20.13
C ILE A 213 -8.67 17.00 21.56
N VAL A 214 -8.62 15.97 22.40
CA VAL A 214 -8.13 16.06 23.78
C VAL A 214 -6.62 16.04 23.79
N LYS A 215 -5.99 17.22 23.84
CA LYS A 215 -4.53 17.40 23.72
C LYS A 215 -3.72 16.55 24.73
N GLN A 216 -4.21 16.40 25.97
CA GLN A 216 -3.54 15.58 27.00
C GLN A 216 -3.43 14.10 26.62
N PHE A 217 -4.33 13.62 25.75
CA PHE A 217 -4.37 12.25 25.23
C PHE A 217 -4.03 12.17 23.74
N SER A 218 -3.44 13.22 23.17
CA SER A 218 -2.92 13.22 21.81
C SER A 218 -1.39 13.30 21.84
N PHE A 219 -0.73 12.26 21.32
CA PHE A 219 0.72 12.12 21.42
C PHE A 219 1.30 11.28 20.27
N ASN A 220 2.59 11.49 20.01
CA ASN A 220 3.33 10.71 19.02
C ASN A 220 4.06 9.54 19.71
N ALA A 221 3.76 8.32 19.26
CA ALA A 221 4.35 7.08 19.77
C ALA A 221 5.33 6.42 18.78
N GLU A 222 5.75 7.14 17.72
CA GLU A 222 6.76 6.69 16.76
C GLU A 222 6.46 5.31 16.15
N ASN A 223 5.18 5.01 15.92
CA ASN A 223 4.68 3.74 15.42
C ASN A 223 5.02 2.51 16.29
N GLU A 224 5.33 2.71 17.59
CA GLU A 224 5.73 1.64 18.48
C GLU A 224 4.64 1.30 19.53
N MET A 225 4.30 0.01 19.64
CA MET A 225 3.35 -0.50 20.63
C MET A 225 3.82 -0.25 22.06
N ARG A 226 5.10 -0.51 22.35
CA ARG A 226 5.66 -0.30 23.68
C ARG A 226 5.57 1.16 24.11
N ARG A 227 5.94 2.07 23.22
CA ARG A 227 5.92 3.51 23.51
C ARG A 227 4.51 4.03 23.75
N SER A 228 3.54 3.61 22.92
CA SER A 228 2.14 3.98 23.12
C SER A 228 1.58 3.43 24.44
N TYR A 229 1.94 2.21 24.82
CA TYR A 229 1.61 1.63 26.12
C TYR A 229 2.17 2.46 27.28
N GLU A 230 3.49 2.75 27.28
CA GLU A 230 4.17 3.50 28.34
C GLU A 230 3.59 4.92 28.46
N MET A 231 3.34 5.59 27.35
CA MET A 231 2.78 6.94 27.33
C MET A 231 1.32 6.99 27.80
N MET A 232 0.51 6.01 27.45
CA MET A 232 -0.88 5.90 27.93
C MET A 232 -0.89 5.57 29.42
N LYS A 233 -0.11 4.57 29.86
CA LYS A 233 0.02 4.15 31.27
C LYS A 233 0.42 5.31 32.15
N TRP A 234 1.46 6.07 31.78
CA TRP A 234 1.90 7.25 32.53
C TRP A 234 0.77 8.24 32.76
N ARG A 235 -0.04 8.54 31.76
CA ARG A 235 -1.18 9.47 31.88
C ARG A 235 -2.23 8.98 32.86
N LEU A 236 -2.55 7.70 32.81
CA LEU A 236 -3.50 7.08 33.73
C LEU A 236 -2.99 7.07 35.15
N GLU A 237 -1.69 6.82 35.37
CA GLU A 237 -1.03 6.89 36.70
C GLU A 237 -1.00 8.31 37.29
N GLN A 238 -1.01 9.36 36.40
CA GLN A 238 -1.19 10.74 36.85
C GLN A 238 -2.65 11.08 37.21
N GLY A 239 -3.56 10.14 37.18
CA GLY A 239 -4.99 10.34 37.44
C GLY A 239 -5.74 11.07 36.33
N LEU A 240 -5.15 11.21 35.14
CA LEU A 240 -5.83 11.81 34.00
C LEU A 240 -6.92 10.87 33.49
N LYS A 241 -8.09 11.41 33.16
CA LYS A 241 -9.20 10.64 32.58
C LYS A 241 -9.11 10.65 31.07
N PRO A 242 -9.07 9.48 30.40
CA PRO A 242 -9.02 9.41 28.96
C PRO A 242 -10.32 9.92 28.34
N PRO A 243 -10.28 10.43 27.09
CA PRO A 243 -11.49 10.66 26.30
C PRO A 243 -12.19 9.33 26.04
N GLN A 244 -13.43 9.42 25.59
CA GLN A 244 -14.22 8.23 25.30
C GLN A 244 -13.65 7.36 24.17
N VAL A 245 -12.83 7.93 23.29
CA VAL A 245 -12.20 7.21 22.16
C VAL A 245 -10.73 7.60 22.06
N MET A 246 -9.87 6.60 21.95
CA MET A 246 -8.48 6.73 21.51
C MET A 246 -8.38 6.26 20.06
N CYS A 247 -8.13 7.19 19.13
CA CYS A 247 -7.92 6.92 17.72
C CYS A 247 -6.43 6.81 17.44
N CYS A 248 -5.96 5.62 17.10
CA CYS A 248 -4.55 5.34 16.85
C CYS A 248 -4.30 5.16 15.35
N MET A 249 -3.21 5.74 14.85
CA MET A 249 -2.88 5.77 13.43
C MET A 249 -2.26 4.47 12.90
N ASN A 250 -2.04 3.49 13.78
CA ASN A 250 -1.80 2.09 13.41
C ASN A 250 -2.26 1.14 14.53
N ASP A 251 -2.36 -0.14 14.21
CA ASP A 251 -2.84 -1.17 15.13
C ASP A 251 -1.83 -1.46 16.25
N GLU A 252 -0.54 -1.40 16.00
CA GLU A 252 0.46 -1.63 17.04
C GLU A 252 0.34 -0.60 18.17
N MET A 253 0.20 0.68 17.83
CA MET A 253 -0.05 1.73 18.82
C MET A 253 -1.40 1.55 19.50
N ALA A 254 -2.44 1.15 18.77
CA ALA A 254 -3.76 0.88 19.33
C ALA A 254 -3.72 -0.25 20.37
N LEU A 255 -3.00 -1.33 20.06
CA LEU A 255 -2.80 -2.44 21.02
C LEU A 255 -2.02 -2.01 22.27
N GLY A 256 -1.05 -1.12 22.14
CA GLY A 256 -0.33 -0.54 23.26
C GLY A 256 -1.26 0.28 24.17
N VAL A 257 -2.04 1.18 23.59
CA VAL A 257 -3.05 1.99 24.32
C VAL A 257 -4.09 1.10 24.98
N MET A 258 -4.63 0.13 24.27
CA MET A 258 -5.63 -0.82 24.78
C MET A 258 -5.09 -1.59 25.99
N ASN A 259 -3.88 -2.14 25.88
CA ASN A 259 -3.27 -2.89 26.98
C ASN A 259 -3.04 -2.01 28.22
N ALA A 260 -2.56 -0.78 28.04
CA ALA A 260 -2.39 0.15 29.15
C ALA A 260 -3.71 0.49 29.85
N ALA A 261 -4.79 0.70 29.08
CA ALA A 261 -6.13 0.94 29.63
C ALA A 261 -6.64 -0.26 30.44
N LEU A 262 -6.55 -1.47 29.86
CA LEU A 262 -6.99 -2.70 30.51
C LEU A 262 -6.16 -3.02 31.79
N ASP A 263 -4.85 -2.77 31.77
CA ASP A 263 -3.97 -2.98 32.93
C ASP A 263 -4.21 -1.95 34.03
N ALA A 264 -4.72 -0.77 33.68
CA ALA A 264 -5.19 0.24 34.67
C ALA A 264 -6.63 -0.04 35.16
N GLY A 265 -7.24 -1.17 34.82
CA GLY A 265 -8.57 -1.56 35.25
C GLY A 265 -9.73 -0.91 34.47
N LEU A 266 -9.45 -0.19 33.38
CA LEU A 266 -10.49 0.36 32.52
C LEU A 266 -11.05 -0.74 31.61
N ARG A 267 -12.32 -0.67 31.31
CA ARG A 267 -13.00 -1.58 30.36
C ARG A 267 -12.93 -0.98 28.95
N VAL A 268 -12.62 -1.83 27.99
CA VAL A 268 -12.67 -1.49 26.56
C VAL A 268 -13.78 -2.33 25.95
N PRO A 269 -14.82 -1.73 25.36
CA PRO A 269 -14.97 -0.32 24.98
C PRO A 269 -15.72 0.58 25.97
N GLU A 270 -16.19 0.10 27.14
CA GLU A 270 -17.18 0.78 28.00
C GLU A 270 -16.64 2.07 28.61
N ASP A 271 -15.40 2.06 29.13
CA ASP A 271 -14.77 3.22 29.77
C ASP A 271 -13.92 4.02 28.78
N VAL A 272 -13.29 3.33 27.81
CA VAL A 272 -12.53 3.91 26.70
C VAL A 272 -12.60 3.03 25.47
N SER A 273 -13.07 3.55 24.36
CA SER A 273 -13.01 2.86 23.06
C SER A 273 -11.64 3.08 22.41
N VAL A 274 -11.14 2.10 21.68
CA VAL A 274 -9.86 2.17 20.98
C VAL A 274 -10.05 1.75 19.52
N THR A 275 -9.49 2.53 18.60
CA THR A 275 -9.48 2.21 17.16
C THR A 275 -8.06 2.22 16.63
N GLY A 276 -7.80 1.40 15.60
CA GLY A 276 -6.51 1.27 14.95
C GLY A 276 -6.59 1.53 13.45
N HIS A 277 -5.52 1.20 12.78
CA HIS A 277 -5.35 1.29 11.34
C HIS A 277 -4.33 0.23 10.91
N ASP A 278 -4.52 -0.44 9.79
CA ASP A 278 -3.73 -1.46 9.10
C ASP A 278 -4.38 -2.85 9.01
N ASP A 279 -5.20 -3.24 9.98
CA ASP A 279 -5.75 -4.60 10.14
C ASP A 279 -4.64 -5.67 10.15
N ILE A 280 -3.71 -5.55 11.11
CA ILE A 280 -2.70 -6.59 11.32
C ILE A 280 -3.33 -7.82 12.00
N LEU A 281 -2.73 -8.98 11.83
CA LEU A 281 -3.27 -10.24 12.37
C LEU A 281 -3.56 -10.18 13.87
N LYS A 282 -2.67 -9.59 14.66
CA LYS A 282 -2.82 -9.41 16.11
C LYS A 282 -4.11 -8.69 16.51
N SER A 283 -4.61 -7.79 15.67
CA SER A 283 -5.80 -6.98 15.95
C SER A 283 -7.07 -7.82 16.09
N SER A 284 -7.15 -8.97 15.40
CA SER A 284 -8.28 -9.90 15.48
C SER A 284 -8.26 -10.74 16.76
N TYR A 285 -7.09 -11.00 17.33
CA TYR A 285 -6.86 -11.91 18.47
C TYR A 285 -6.38 -11.17 19.73
N SER A 286 -6.46 -9.84 19.75
CA SER A 286 -6.14 -9.04 20.93
C SER A 286 -7.13 -9.28 22.08
N ARG A 287 -6.76 -8.87 23.30
CA ARG A 287 -7.60 -8.99 24.52
C ARG A 287 -9.04 -8.52 24.28
N VAL A 288 -9.20 -7.45 23.52
CA VAL A 288 -10.46 -7.02 22.92
C VAL A 288 -10.23 -6.89 21.40
N PRO A 289 -10.92 -7.64 20.53
CA PRO A 289 -10.75 -7.54 19.08
C PRO A 289 -10.87 -6.10 18.56
N LEU A 290 -9.81 -5.61 17.91
CA LEU A 290 -9.63 -4.20 17.56
C LEU A 290 -10.40 -3.82 16.29
N THR A 291 -11.23 -2.79 16.37
CA THR A 291 -11.81 -2.09 15.22
C THR A 291 -10.74 -1.26 14.53
N THR A 292 -10.58 -1.43 13.24
CA THR A 292 -9.48 -0.88 12.47
C THR A 292 -9.86 -0.60 11.01
N VAL A 293 -8.97 -0.02 10.24
CA VAL A 293 -9.09 0.11 8.79
C VAL A 293 -8.15 -0.89 8.13
N ARG A 294 -8.71 -1.76 7.30
CA ARG A 294 -7.93 -2.75 6.54
C ARG A 294 -7.25 -2.09 5.36
N ILE A 295 -5.94 -2.27 5.30
CA ILE A 295 -5.10 -2.01 4.15
C ILE A 295 -4.77 -3.33 3.48
N TYR A 296 -4.98 -3.43 2.17
CA TYR A 296 -4.71 -4.64 1.39
C TYR A 296 -3.22 -4.76 1.05
N LYS A 297 -2.42 -5.01 2.08
CA LYS A 297 -0.95 -4.98 2.04
C LYS A 297 -0.34 -5.91 1.01
N GLU A 298 -0.78 -7.16 1.00
CA GLU A 298 -0.32 -8.18 0.05
C GLU A 298 -0.66 -7.79 -1.40
N GLU A 299 -1.87 -7.28 -1.63
CA GLU A 299 -2.30 -6.80 -2.94
C GLU A 299 -1.47 -5.59 -3.41
N ILE A 300 -1.14 -4.66 -2.51
CA ILE A 300 -0.26 -3.53 -2.82
C ILE A 300 1.12 -4.04 -3.25
N GLY A 301 1.69 -5.01 -2.52
CA GLY A 301 2.96 -5.63 -2.87
C GLY A 301 2.92 -6.33 -4.23
N ARG A 302 1.84 -7.06 -4.51
CA ARG A 302 1.61 -7.70 -5.80
C ARG A 302 1.48 -6.68 -6.93
N LEU A 303 0.63 -5.68 -6.76
CA LEU A 303 0.33 -4.67 -7.78
C LEU A 303 1.55 -3.80 -8.13
N VAL A 304 2.36 -3.40 -7.14
CA VAL A 304 3.58 -2.62 -7.43
C VAL A 304 4.58 -3.43 -8.24
N THR A 305 4.68 -4.72 -7.96
CA THR A 305 5.59 -5.62 -8.68
C THR A 305 5.11 -5.88 -10.10
N ASP A 306 3.82 -6.17 -10.29
CA ASP A 306 3.22 -6.33 -11.62
C ASP A 306 3.38 -5.06 -12.46
N LEU A 307 3.14 -3.89 -11.87
CA LEU A 307 3.26 -2.59 -12.55
C LEU A 307 4.72 -2.29 -12.95
N LEU A 308 5.68 -2.61 -12.08
CA LEU A 308 7.10 -2.47 -12.36
C LEU A 308 7.56 -3.42 -13.48
N LEU A 309 7.18 -4.69 -13.41
CA LEU A 309 7.49 -5.68 -14.46
C LEU A 309 6.84 -5.30 -15.79
N GLU A 310 5.60 -4.83 -15.76
CA GLU A 310 4.92 -4.31 -16.95
C GLU A 310 5.73 -3.16 -17.57
N ARG A 311 6.15 -2.19 -16.75
CA ARG A 311 6.93 -1.03 -17.23
C ARG A 311 8.28 -1.44 -17.81
N ILE A 312 8.97 -2.42 -17.22
CA ILE A 312 10.23 -2.98 -17.73
C ILE A 312 10.00 -3.66 -19.09
N ASN A 313 9.00 -4.53 -19.19
CA ASN A 313 8.75 -5.34 -20.37
C ASN A 313 8.25 -4.52 -21.56
N TYR A 314 7.36 -3.54 -21.30
CA TYR A 314 6.73 -2.72 -22.36
C TYR A 314 7.38 -1.36 -22.55
N LYS A 315 8.39 -1.02 -21.70
CA LYS A 315 9.12 0.27 -21.74
C LYS A 315 8.17 1.47 -21.70
N ARG A 316 7.14 1.38 -20.85
CA ARG A 316 6.15 2.44 -20.67
C ARG A 316 6.85 3.75 -20.25
N LYS A 317 6.58 4.84 -20.95
CA LYS A 317 7.29 6.12 -20.78
C LYS A 317 6.74 6.98 -19.64
N PHE A 318 5.47 6.81 -19.29
CA PHE A 318 4.80 7.61 -18.25
C PHE A 318 4.63 6.80 -16.96
N PRO A 319 4.71 7.45 -15.78
CA PRO A 319 4.41 6.80 -14.52
C PRO A 319 2.91 6.58 -14.33
N VAL A 320 2.55 5.61 -13.50
CA VAL A 320 1.17 5.32 -13.10
C VAL A 320 1.04 5.47 -11.58
N LYS A 321 -0.02 6.14 -11.13
CA LYS A 321 -0.43 6.16 -9.73
C LYS A 321 -1.65 5.27 -9.57
N LEU A 322 -1.52 4.22 -8.75
CA LEU A 322 -2.59 3.28 -8.45
C LEU A 322 -2.94 3.36 -6.97
N LEU A 323 -4.19 3.69 -6.68
CA LEU A 323 -4.71 3.76 -5.31
C LEU A 323 -5.58 2.53 -5.04
N VAL A 324 -5.21 1.77 -4.03
CA VAL A 324 -5.95 0.60 -3.56
C VAL A 324 -6.94 1.07 -2.49
N PRO A 325 -8.23 0.78 -2.61
CA PRO A 325 -9.22 1.15 -1.60
C PRO A 325 -8.93 0.45 -0.26
N CYS A 326 -9.49 0.99 0.81
CA CYS A 326 -9.43 0.42 2.15
C CYS A 326 -10.82 0.07 2.66
N GLU A 327 -10.90 -0.66 3.75
CA GLU A 327 -12.14 -1.15 4.34
C GLU A 327 -12.16 -0.93 5.85
N LEU A 328 -13.29 -0.44 6.38
CA LEU A 328 -13.51 -0.37 7.83
C LEU A 328 -13.85 -1.77 8.36
N VAL A 329 -13.06 -2.28 9.28
CA VAL A 329 -13.26 -3.56 9.95
C VAL A 329 -13.74 -3.33 11.38
N VAL A 330 -15.05 -3.42 11.57
CA VAL A 330 -15.69 -3.22 12.87
C VAL A 330 -15.55 -4.48 13.72
N ARG A 331 -15.02 -4.34 14.94
CA ARG A 331 -14.89 -5.41 15.93
C ARG A 331 -15.44 -4.94 17.29
N LYS A 332 -14.80 -5.31 18.39
CA LYS A 332 -15.35 -5.14 19.76
C LYS A 332 -14.78 -3.94 20.51
N SER A 333 -13.74 -3.28 20.00
CA SER A 333 -13.01 -2.23 20.74
C SER A 333 -13.64 -0.84 20.71
N ILE A 334 -14.76 -0.68 20.00
CA ILE A 334 -15.59 0.53 19.98
C ILE A 334 -17.06 0.16 19.95
N GLN A 335 -17.91 0.94 20.56
CA GLN A 335 -19.37 0.77 20.59
C GLN A 335 -20.07 2.10 20.31
N LYS A 336 -21.39 2.07 20.12
CA LYS A 336 -22.19 3.30 20.02
C LYS A 336 -22.11 4.09 21.31
N ASN A 337 -21.96 5.42 21.24
CA ASN A 337 -21.92 6.28 22.41
C ASN A 337 -23.27 6.29 23.15
N GLY A 338 -23.35 5.63 24.30
CA GLY A 338 -24.59 5.54 25.11
C GLY A 338 -25.08 6.83 25.71
N LYS A 339 -24.30 7.93 25.67
CA LYS A 339 -24.75 9.26 26.14
C LYS A 339 -25.72 9.95 25.18
N VAL A 340 -25.78 9.53 23.92
CA VAL A 340 -26.69 10.09 22.91
C VAL A 340 -28.10 9.52 23.00
N THR A 341 -28.27 8.31 23.54
CA THR A 341 -29.57 7.62 23.61
C THR A 341 -30.48 8.08 24.75
N ARG A 342 -30.01 8.93 25.68
CA ARG A 342 -30.82 9.37 26.85
C ARG A 342 -31.50 10.73 26.67
N ARG A 343 -31.49 11.35 25.48
CA ARG A 343 -32.12 12.69 25.25
C ARG A 343 -33.41 12.67 24.40
N ASN A 344 -33.88 11.50 23.97
CA ASN A 344 -35.09 11.42 23.14
C ASN A 344 -36.28 10.65 23.77
N ASP A 345 -36.23 10.34 25.08
CA ASP A 345 -37.35 9.69 25.78
C ASP A 345 -37.76 10.46 27.04
N GLU A 346 -37.89 11.81 26.95
CA GLU A 346 -38.66 12.63 27.91
C GLU A 346 -39.57 13.59 27.19
#